data_121bda33ce5d480ee73af0569d3e39c2
#
_entry.id   121bda33ce5d480ee73af0569d3e39c2
#
_cell.length_a   1.000
_cell.length_b   1.000
_cell.length_c   1.000
_cell.angle_alpha   90.00
_cell.angle_beta   90.00
_cell.angle_gamma   90.00
#
_symmetry.space_group_name_H-M   'P 1'
#
loop_
_entity.id
_entity.type
_entity.pdbx_description
1 polymer ?
#
loop_
_entity_poly.entity_id
_entity_poly.type
_entity_poly.pdbx_seq_one_letter_code
_entity_poly.pdbx_strand_id
1 'polypeptide(L)'
;MRKTTGMEAAWRTLLLTVLLFVAAFGTHEVMHLLVLYAVGGHGSIVVRPWRMGLFDADIYALHVQPDQPVGLDRQLLVNFLGPALAAVPLGALLFYAREPVVRVALWANVAILAFYAIIEAGDLILESAYEIDLSILTTPEFNYGVPALMMLTAIFVAWRQNTEVHVATG
;
A
#
# COMPACT_ATOMS: atom_id res chain seq x y z
N MET A 1 -6.13 12.19 31.13
CA MET A 1 -5.52 11.57 29.92
C MET A 1 -4.04 11.92 29.91
N ARG A 2 -3.16 10.93 29.76
CA ARG A 2 -1.70 11.15 29.68
C ARG A 2 -1.40 11.84 28.34
N LYS A 3 -0.76 13.03 28.36
CA LYS A 3 -0.36 13.71 27.12
C LYS A 3 0.78 12.91 26.49
N THR A 4 0.57 12.43 25.26
CA THR A 4 1.61 11.73 24.49
C THR A 4 2.68 12.72 24.03
N THR A 5 3.94 12.36 24.20
CA THR A 5 5.06 13.16 23.68
C THR A 5 5.14 12.99 22.15
N GLY A 6 5.75 13.93 21.44
CA GLY A 6 5.95 13.81 19.99
C GLY A 6 6.68 12.51 19.59
N MET A 7 7.67 12.08 20.41
CA MET A 7 8.38 10.81 20.17
C MET A 7 7.48 9.58 20.36
N GLU A 8 6.64 9.57 21.41
CA GLU A 8 5.69 8.48 21.62
C GLU A 8 4.67 8.40 20.49
N ALA A 9 4.17 9.54 20.00
CA ALA A 9 3.29 9.59 18.83
C ALA A 9 3.97 9.05 17.58
N ALA A 10 5.24 9.40 17.33
CA ALA A 10 6.01 8.90 16.20
C ALA A 10 6.16 7.37 16.25
N TRP A 11 6.54 6.79 17.38
CA TRP A 11 6.67 5.34 17.54
C TRP A 11 5.35 4.61 17.38
N ARG A 12 4.26 5.13 17.95
CA ARG A 12 2.93 4.54 17.81
C ARG A 12 2.47 4.59 16.36
N THR A 13 2.72 5.71 15.65
CA THR A 13 2.41 5.84 14.23
C THR A 13 3.21 4.84 13.41
N LEU A 14 4.51 4.71 13.65
CA LEU A 14 5.36 3.74 12.97
C LEU A 14 4.82 2.32 13.12
N LEU A 15 4.60 1.88 14.35
CA LEU A 15 4.13 0.51 14.63
C LEU A 15 2.77 0.25 13.99
N LEU A 16 1.81 1.16 14.15
CA LEU A 16 0.47 1.02 13.56
C LEU A 16 0.52 1.03 12.03
N THR A 17 1.30 1.93 11.44
CA THR A 17 1.41 2.02 9.98
C THR A 17 2.02 0.76 9.40
N VAL A 18 3.07 0.21 10.01
CA VAL A 18 3.71 -1.03 9.55
C VAL A 18 2.77 -2.23 9.72
N LEU A 19 2.09 -2.36 10.86
CA LEU A 19 1.13 -3.45 11.07
C LEU A 19 -0.04 -3.40 10.09
N LEU A 20 -0.58 -2.20 9.86
CA LEU A 20 -1.64 -1.99 8.88
C LEU A 20 -1.14 -2.24 7.46
N PHE A 21 0.11 -1.87 7.13
CA PHE A 21 0.71 -2.13 5.84
C PHE A 21 0.83 -3.63 5.55
N VAL A 22 1.34 -4.40 6.51
CA VAL A 22 1.45 -5.86 6.35
C VAL A 22 0.07 -6.51 6.13
N ALA A 23 -0.93 -6.10 6.91
CA ALA A 23 -2.29 -6.58 6.76
C ALA A 23 -2.92 -6.14 5.43
N ALA A 24 -2.71 -4.86 5.05
CA ALA A 24 -3.22 -4.30 3.81
C ALA A 24 -2.58 -4.95 2.58
N PHE A 25 -1.28 -5.24 2.62
CA PHE A 25 -0.56 -5.91 1.54
C PHE A 25 -1.08 -7.34 1.33
N GLY A 26 -1.27 -8.11 2.39
CA GLY A 26 -1.89 -9.43 2.29
C GLY A 26 -3.34 -9.37 1.76
N THR A 27 -4.12 -8.39 2.22
CA THR A 27 -5.49 -8.18 1.73
C THR A 27 -5.50 -7.76 0.26
N HIS A 28 -4.55 -6.95 -0.18
CA HIS A 28 -4.37 -6.52 -1.56
C HIS A 28 -4.26 -7.72 -2.49
N GLU A 29 -3.38 -8.68 -2.20
CA GLU A 29 -3.23 -9.89 -3.01
C GLU A 29 -4.49 -10.77 -3.00
N VAL A 30 -5.16 -10.89 -1.86
CA VAL A 30 -6.45 -11.59 -1.78
C VAL A 30 -7.51 -10.92 -2.65
N MET A 31 -7.57 -9.58 -2.68
CA MET A 31 -8.51 -8.85 -3.52
C MET A 31 -8.19 -9.00 -5.01
N HIS A 32 -6.92 -9.01 -5.42
CA HIS A 32 -6.55 -9.37 -6.80
C HIS A 32 -7.08 -10.74 -7.19
N LEU A 33 -6.92 -11.75 -6.33
CA LEU A 33 -7.41 -13.10 -6.61
C LEU A 33 -8.94 -13.13 -6.71
N LEU A 34 -9.65 -12.44 -5.82
CA LEU A 34 -11.11 -12.36 -5.85
C LEU A 34 -11.62 -11.66 -7.11
N VAL A 35 -10.98 -10.55 -7.51
CA VAL A 35 -11.34 -9.86 -8.76
C VAL A 35 -11.04 -10.73 -9.96
N LEU A 36 -9.90 -11.44 -9.97
CA LEU A 36 -9.56 -12.39 -11.03
C LEU A 36 -10.67 -13.45 -11.21
N TYR A 37 -11.14 -14.05 -10.11
CA TYR A 37 -12.27 -14.99 -10.18
C TYR A 37 -13.56 -14.32 -10.63
N ALA A 38 -13.84 -13.12 -10.19
CA ALA A 38 -15.06 -12.39 -10.56
C ALA A 38 -15.10 -12.07 -12.07
N VAL A 39 -13.95 -11.86 -12.71
CA VAL A 39 -13.87 -11.66 -14.17
C VAL A 39 -13.74 -12.97 -14.96
N GLY A 40 -13.90 -14.12 -14.30
CA GLY A 40 -13.89 -15.44 -14.92
C GLY A 40 -12.48 -16.02 -15.16
N GLY A 41 -11.46 -15.47 -14.56
CA GLY A 41 -10.11 -16.05 -14.50
C GLY A 41 -9.98 -17.04 -13.34
N HIS A 42 -8.87 -17.77 -13.33
CA HIS A 42 -8.45 -18.66 -12.23
C HIS A 42 -6.98 -18.44 -11.95
N GLY A 43 -6.56 -18.67 -10.71
CA GLY A 43 -5.18 -18.49 -10.30
C GLY A 43 -4.97 -18.78 -8.83
N SER A 44 -3.78 -18.51 -8.35
CA SER A 44 -3.38 -18.74 -6.95
C SER A 44 -2.47 -17.62 -6.46
N ILE A 45 -2.38 -17.46 -5.13
CA ILE A 45 -1.38 -16.61 -4.50
C ILE A 45 -0.11 -17.43 -4.34
N VAL A 46 1.00 -16.92 -4.89
CA VAL A 46 2.31 -17.55 -4.80
C VAL A 46 3.29 -16.63 -4.09
N VAL A 47 4.30 -17.22 -3.46
CA VAL A 47 5.43 -16.49 -2.88
C VAL A 47 6.59 -16.54 -3.87
N ARG A 48 7.06 -15.39 -4.31
CA ARG A 48 8.19 -15.29 -5.25
C ARG A 48 9.32 -14.47 -4.66
N PRO A 49 10.58 -14.90 -4.91
CA PRO A 49 11.73 -14.04 -4.64
C PRO A 49 11.71 -12.85 -5.61
N TRP A 50 11.96 -11.67 -5.08
CA TRP A 50 12.07 -10.43 -5.84
C TRP A 50 13.40 -9.78 -5.52
N ARG A 51 14.27 -9.70 -6.49
CA ARG A 51 15.65 -9.22 -6.34
C ARG A 51 15.65 -7.70 -6.15
N MET A 52 16.18 -7.25 -5.03
CA MET A 52 16.50 -5.84 -4.79
C MET A 52 17.91 -5.55 -5.28
N GLY A 53 18.03 -4.87 -6.42
CA GLY A 53 19.34 -4.57 -7.03
C GLY A 53 20.20 -3.66 -6.17
N LEU A 54 19.58 -2.68 -5.49
CA LEU A 54 20.29 -1.72 -4.62
C LEU A 54 20.98 -2.39 -3.42
N PHE A 55 20.41 -3.44 -2.87
CA PHE A 55 20.93 -4.12 -1.66
C PHE A 55 21.48 -5.51 -1.94
N ASP A 56 21.46 -5.94 -3.21
CA ASP A 56 21.84 -7.30 -3.64
C ASP A 56 21.18 -8.40 -2.77
N ALA A 57 19.90 -8.22 -2.47
CA ALA A 57 19.14 -9.09 -1.59
C ALA A 57 17.83 -9.54 -2.25
N ASP A 58 17.40 -10.76 -1.93
CA ASP A 58 16.08 -11.23 -2.32
C ASP A 58 15.05 -10.96 -1.21
N ILE A 59 13.94 -10.34 -1.57
CA ILE A 59 12.75 -10.25 -0.72
C ILE A 59 11.70 -11.22 -1.24
N TYR A 60 10.93 -11.81 -0.34
CA TYR A 60 9.85 -12.70 -0.71
C TYR A 60 8.53 -11.94 -0.67
N ALA A 61 7.86 -11.86 -1.80
CA ALA A 61 6.59 -11.16 -1.94
C ALA A 61 5.48 -12.11 -2.37
N LEU A 62 4.26 -11.80 -1.92
CA LEU A 62 3.05 -12.45 -2.39
C LEU A 62 2.68 -11.86 -3.76
N HIS A 63 2.25 -12.72 -4.67
CA HIS A 63 1.72 -12.31 -5.97
C HIS A 63 0.58 -13.22 -6.39
N VAL A 64 -0.44 -12.66 -7.02
CA VAL A 64 -1.44 -13.45 -7.71
C VAL A 64 -0.89 -13.90 -9.06
N GLN A 65 -0.88 -15.20 -9.26
CA GLN A 65 -0.50 -15.82 -10.52
C GLN A 65 -1.73 -16.41 -11.20
N PRO A 66 -2.19 -15.85 -12.33
CA PRO A 66 -3.23 -16.47 -13.13
C PRO A 66 -2.75 -17.80 -13.73
N ASP A 67 -3.64 -18.80 -13.78
CA ASP A 67 -3.35 -20.11 -14.42
C ASP A 67 -3.20 -19.96 -15.94
N GLN A 68 -3.91 -18.97 -16.51
CA GLN A 68 -3.84 -18.62 -17.93
C GLN A 68 -3.90 -17.09 -18.08
N PRO A 69 -3.28 -16.53 -19.11
CA PRO A 69 -3.39 -15.10 -19.40
C PRO A 69 -4.86 -14.69 -19.55
N VAL A 70 -5.27 -13.62 -18.90
CA VAL A 70 -6.58 -12.99 -19.08
C VAL A 70 -6.46 -11.84 -20.09
N GLY A 71 -7.58 -11.50 -20.75
CA GLY A 71 -7.58 -10.36 -21.68
C GLY A 71 -7.21 -9.04 -20.97
N LEU A 72 -6.68 -8.07 -21.74
CA LEU A 72 -6.20 -6.79 -21.24
C LEU A 72 -7.22 -6.08 -20.34
N ASP A 73 -8.50 -6.01 -20.78
CA ASP A 73 -9.57 -5.34 -20.01
C ASP A 73 -9.76 -5.97 -18.64
N ARG A 74 -9.70 -7.31 -18.56
CA ARG A 74 -9.83 -8.04 -17.29
C ARG A 74 -8.61 -7.85 -16.41
N GLN A 75 -7.42 -7.88 -17.00
CA GLN A 75 -6.18 -7.63 -16.26
C GLN A 75 -6.16 -6.22 -15.68
N LEU A 76 -6.64 -5.23 -16.44
CA LEU A 76 -6.77 -3.86 -15.96
C LEU A 76 -7.73 -3.76 -14.76
N LEU A 77 -8.87 -4.48 -14.81
CA LEU A 77 -9.78 -4.54 -13.65
C LEU A 77 -9.13 -5.21 -12.45
N VAL A 78 -8.40 -6.30 -12.64
CA VAL A 78 -7.68 -6.99 -11.56
C VAL A 78 -6.67 -6.04 -10.92
N ASN A 79 -5.82 -5.40 -11.72
CA ASN A 79 -4.75 -4.52 -11.25
C ASN A 79 -5.28 -3.26 -10.55
N PHE A 80 -6.39 -2.69 -11.01
CA PHE A 80 -6.98 -1.52 -10.38
C PHE A 80 -7.81 -1.85 -9.14
N LEU A 81 -8.74 -2.82 -9.28
CA LEU A 81 -9.70 -3.12 -8.20
C LEU A 81 -9.07 -3.90 -7.04
N GLY A 82 -8.00 -4.65 -7.24
CA GLY A 82 -7.31 -5.36 -6.18
C GLY A 82 -6.94 -4.41 -5.03
N PRO A 83 -6.02 -3.46 -5.23
CA PRO A 83 -5.64 -2.51 -4.20
C PRO A 83 -6.77 -1.54 -3.83
N ALA A 84 -7.62 -1.12 -4.78
CA ALA A 84 -8.74 -0.22 -4.50
C ALA A 84 -9.74 -0.84 -3.51
N LEU A 85 -10.11 -2.10 -3.68
CA LEU A 85 -11.00 -2.82 -2.75
C LEU A 85 -10.33 -3.10 -1.41
N ALA A 86 -9.02 -3.36 -1.40
CA ALA A 86 -8.26 -3.51 -0.16
C ALA A 86 -8.23 -2.20 0.66
N ALA A 87 -8.32 -1.03 0.01
CA ALA A 87 -8.38 0.26 0.68
C ALA A 87 -9.74 0.54 1.37
N VAL A 88 -10.83 -0.08 0.90
CA VAL A 88 -12.20 0.18 1.40
C VAL A 88 -12.33 -0.01 2.92
N PRO A 89 -11.93 -1.14 3.52
CA PRO A 89 -12.08 -1.33 4.97
C PRO A 89 -11.25 -0.32 5.76
N LEU A 90 -10.04 0.04 5.32
CA LEU A 90 -9.22 1.04 5.98
C LEU A 90 -9.84 2.43 5.86
N GLY A 91 -10.38 2.78 4.69
CA GLY A 91 -11.13 4.00 4.46
C GLY A 91 -12.37 4.09 5.34
N ALA A 92 -13.11 3.00 5.49
CA ALA A 92 -14.26 2.93 6.39
C ALA A 92 -13.86 3.16 7.86
N LEU A 93 -12.75 2.58 8.31
CA LEU A 93 -12.24 2.78 9.67
C LEU A 93 -11.86 4.25 9.95
N LEU A 94 -11.49 5.04 8.92
CA LEU A 94 -11.19 6.47 9.09
C LEU A 94 -12.37 7.27 9.63
N PHE A 95 -13.62 6.89 9.31
CA PHE A 95 -14.81 7.57 9.81
C PHE A 95 -15.00 7.35 11.33
N TYR A 96 -14.52 6.23 11.85
CA TYR A 96 -14.65 5.88 13.27
C TYR A 96 -13.42 6.23 14.09
N ALA A 97 -12.26 6.37 13.47
CA ALA A 97 -11.01 6.68 14.15
C ALA A 97 -11.03 8.10 14.71
N ARG A 98 -10.97 8.22 16.04
CA ARG A 98 -10.93 9.50 16.74
C ARG A 98 -9.53 9.94 17.14
N GLU A 99 -8.65 8.96 17.34
CA GLU A 99 -7.27 9.24 17.76
C GLU A 99 -6.44 9.71 16.55
N PRO A 100 -5.73 10.86 16.64
CA PRO A 100 -4.96 11.41 15.53
C PRO A 100 -3.91 10.45 14.98
N VAL A 101 -3.19 9.71 15.84
CA VAL A 101 -2.18 8.73 15.45
C VAL A 101 -2.79 7.61 14.61
N VAL A 102 -3.95 7.09 15.02
CA VAL A 102 -4.67 6.04 14.28
C VAL A 102 -5.13 6.57 12.92
N ARG A 103 -5.67 7.79 12.87
CA ARG A 103 -6.09 8.40 11.61
C ARG A 103 -4.93 8.59 10.64
N VAL A 104 -3.78 9.06 11.11
CA VAL A 104 -2.60 9.25 10.27
C VAL A 104 -2.11 7.91 9.73
N ALA A 105 -2.05 6.86 10.55
CA ALA A 105 -1.65 5.53 10.12
C ALA A 105 -2.61 4.92 9.09
N LEU A 106 -3.93 5.08 9.28
CA LEU A 106 -4.94 4.64 8.32
C LEU A 106 -4.84 5.40 7.01
N TRP A 107 -4.71 6.74 7.06
CA TRP A 107 -4.54 7.57 5.87
C TRP A 107 -3.32 7.18 5.05
N ALA A 108 -2.18 6.93 5.70
CA ALA A 108 -0.97 6.49 5.03
C ALA A 108 -1.21 5.19 4.25
N ASN A 109 -1.87 4.20 4.85
CA ASN A 109 -2.13 2.91 4.21
C ASN A 109 -3.20 3.00 3.11
N VAL A 110 -4.24 3.82 3.26
CA VAL A 110 -5.19 4.10 2.18
C VAL A 110 -4.49 4.77 0.99
N ALA A 111 -3.61 5.74 1.25
CA ALA A 111 -2.84 6.41 0.20
C ALA A 111 -1.86 5.45 -0.51
N ILE A 112 -1.23 4.53 0.22
CA ILE A 112 -0.36 3.50 -0.36
C ILE A 112 -1.15 2.56 -1.27
N LEU A 113 -2.32 2.09 -0.84
CA LEU A 113 -3.17 1.23 -1.68
C LEU A 113 -3.72 1.96 -2.90
N ALA A 114 -4.07 3.25 -2.77
CA ALA A 114 -4.45 4.07 -3.92
C ALA A 114 -3.28 4.26 -4.90
N PHE A 115 -2.06 4.44 -4.38
CA PHE A 115 -0.85 4.46 -5.19
C PHE A 115 -0.68 3.17 -5.97
N TYR A 116 -0.80 1.99 -5.34
CA TYR A 116 -0.72 0.71 -6.05
C TYR A 116 -1.79 0.57 -7.12
N ALA A 117 -3.05 0.93 -6.84
CA ALA A 117 -4.11 0.89 -7.84
C ALA A 117 -3.79 1.72 -9.10
N ILE A 118 -3.19 2.91 -8.90
CA ILE A 118 -2.81 3.79 -10.02
C ILE A 118 -1.61 3.23 -10.77
N ILE A 119 -0.58 2.75 -10.07
CA ILE A 119 0.66 2.30 -10.70
C ILE A 119 0.43 1.01 -11.47
N GLU A 120 -0.22 0.00 -10.88
CA GLU A 120 -0.41 -1.30 -11.51
C GLU A 120 -1.35 -1.24 -12.72
N ALA A 121 -2.41 -0.42 -12.65
CA ALA A 121 -3.28 -0.19 -13.80
C ALA A 121 -2.63 0.74 -14.82
N GLY A 122 -1.93 1.77 -14.37
CA GLY A 122 -1.25 2.74 -15.23
C GLY A 122 -0.11 2.14 -16.02
N ASP A 123 0.72 1.30 -15.40
CA ASP A 123 1.79 0.57 -16.05
C ASP A 123 1.27 -0.29 -17.21
N LEU A 124 0.22 -1.07 -16.95
CA LEU A 124 -0.43 -1.90 -17.96
C LEU A 124 -1.00 -1.08 -19.13
N ILE A 125 -1.59 0.10 -18.86
CA ILE A 125 -2.11 0.99 -19.90
C ILE A 125 -0.96 1.57 -20.74
N LEU A 126 0.09 2.04 -20.08
CA LEU A 126 1.22 2.69 -20.76
C LEU A 126 1.99 1.70 -21.64
N GLU A 127 2.20 0.48 -21.14
CA GLU A 127 2.82 -0.59 -21.90
C GLU A 127 1.94 -1.00 -23.09
N SER A 128 0.65 -1.26 -22.87
CA SER A 128 -0.23 -1.83 -23.90
C SER A 128 -0.69 -0.84 -24.97
N ALA A 129 -0.92 0.45 -24.60
CA ALA A 129 -1.48 1.45 -25.51
C ALA A 129 -0.43 2.37 -26.13
N TYR A 130 0.70 2.57 -25.45
CA TYR A 130 1.73 3.54 -25.85
C TYR A 130 3.11 2.92 -26.06
N GLU A 131 3.27 1.60 -25.83
CA GLU A 131 4.55 0.89 -25.91
C GLU A 131 5.64 1.52 -25.02
N ILE A 132 5.22 2.16 -23.92
CA ILE A 132 6.13 2.78 -22.96
C ILE A 132 6.50 1.74 -21.93
N ASP A 133 7.76 1.31 -21.92
CA ASP A 133 8.32 0.46 -20.89
C ASP A 133 8.64 1.29 -19.64
N LEU A 134 7.87 1.05 -18.57
CA LEU A 134 8.09 1.62 -17.25
C LEU A 134 8.59 0.55 -16.27
N SER A 135 9.51 -0.31 -16.70
CA SER A 135 10.07 -1.39 -15.88
C SER A 135 10.55 -0.93 -14.49
N ILE A 136 10.90 0.35 -14.32
CA ILE A 136 11.25 0.92 -13.02
C ILE A 136 10.07 0.85 -12.02
N LEU A 137 8.83 0.97 -12.49
CA LEU A 137 7.64 0.92 -11.62
C LEU A 137 7.40 -0.46 -11.05
N THR A 138 7.93 -1.50 -11.71
CA THR A 138 7.83 -2.89 -11.27
C THR A 138 9.04 -3.36 -10.45
N THR A 139 10.02 -2.48 -10.18
CA THR A 139 11.17 -2.83 -9.33
C THR A 139 10.76 -2.86 -7.85
N PRO A 140 11.38 -3.75 -7.03
CA PRO A 140 11.14 -3.76 -5.59
C PRO A 140 11.48 -2.43 -4.93
N GLU A 141 12.55 -1.78 -5.38
CA GLU A 141 12.99 -0.48 -4.88
C GLU A 141 11.91 0.59 -5.00
N PHE A 142 11.21 0.63 -6.13
CA PHE A 142 10.10 1.56 -6.34
C PHE A 142 8.87 1.14 -5.53
N ASN A 143 8.49 -0.14 -5.62
CA ASN A 143 7.28 -0.64 -4.98
C ASN A 143 7.31 -0.62 -3.46
N TYR A 144 8.48 -0.71 -2.83
CA TYR A 144 8.62 -0.57 -1.37
C TYR A 144 9.18 0.80 -0.96
N GLY A 145 9.97 1.44 -1.81
CA GLY A 145 10.57 2.74 -1.52
C GLY A 145 9.54 3.86 -1.42
N VAL A 146 8.57 3.93 -2.34
CA VAL A 146 7.51 4.94 -2.30
C VAL A 146 6.60 4.75 -1.08
N PRO A 147 6.07 3.55 -0.77
CA PRO A 147 5.36 3.30 0.48
C PRO A 147 6.17 3.64 1.73
N ALA A 148 7.45 3.29 1.77
CA ALA A 148 8.32 3.64 2.90
C ALA A 148 8.42 5.16 3.09
N LEU A 149 8.57 5.92 2.01
CA LEU A 149 8.59 7.38 2.05
C LEU A 149 7.24 7.95 2.55
N MET A 150 6.12 7.39 2.10
CA MET A 150 4.77 7.77 2.56
C MET A 150 4.60 7.49 4.06
N MET A 151 5.10 6.35 4.55
CA MET A 151 5.09 6.02 5.98
C MET A 151 5.96 7.00 6.80
N LEU A 152 7.16 7.32 6.32
CA LEU A 152 8.04 8.30 6.98
C LEU A 152 7.38 9.68 7.05
N THR A 153 6.70 10.09 6.00
CA THR A 153 5.92 11.33 5.97
C THR A 153 4.81 11.31 7.02
N ALA A 154 4.07 10.21 7.14
CA ALA A 154 3.03 10.04 8.14
C ALA A 154 3.58 10.12 9.58
N ILE A 155 4.73 9.48 9.84
CA ILE A 155 5.42 9.53 11.13
C ILE A 155 5.84 10.96 11.46
N PHE A 156 6.41 11.68 10.49
CA PHE A 156 6.82 13.07 10.66
C PHE A 156 5.62 13.98 10.96
N VAL A 157 4.51 13.82 10.24
CA VAL A 157 3.27 14.58 10.49
C VAL A 157 2.74 14.32 11.89
N ALA A 158 2.67 13.05 12.32
CA ALA A 158 2.21 12.70 13.66
C ALA A 158 3.13 13.27 14.76
N TRP A 159 4.44 13.21 14.56
CA TRP A 159 5.42 13.79 15.47
C TRP A 159 5.24 15.29 15.60
N ARG A 160 5.14 16.02 14.49
CA ARG A 160 5.00 17.47 14.43
C ARG A 160 3.71 17.94 15.11
N GLN A 161 2.57 17.35 14.76
CA GLN A 161 1.27 17.71 15.33
C GLN A 161 1.26 17.59 16.88
N ASN A 162 1.92 16.56 17.42
CA ASN A 162 1.96 16.36 18.87
C ASN A 162 3.01 17.24 19.58
N THR A 163 4.01 17.73 18.85
CA THR A 163 5.00 18.66 19.39
C THR A 163 4.44 20.09 19.47
N GLU A 164 3.73 20.55 18.45
CA GLU A 164 3.13 21.90 18.39
C GLU A 164 2.05 22.10 19.48
N VAL A 165 1.26 21.07 19.78
CA VAL A 165 0.25 21.13 20.87
C VAL A 165 0.91 21.36 22.24
N HIS A 166 2.13 20.89 22.46
CA HIS A 166 2.84 21.08 23.73
C HIS A 166 3.38 22.52 23.90
N VAL A 167 3.80 23.17 22.81
CA VAL A 167 4.31 24.54 22.84
C VAL A 167 3.18 25.55 23.06
N ALA A 168 1.99 25.29 22.53
CA ALA A 168 0.85 26.19 22.65
C ALA A 168 0.13 26.15 24.02
N THR A 169 0.41 25.14 24.86
CA THR A 169 -0.25 24.92 26.16
C THR A 169 0.68 25.12 27.37
N GLY A 170 1.94 25.49 27.18
CA GLY A 170 2.93 25.82 28.22
C GLY A 170 3.17 27.31 28.26
#